data_8a4b84bba19e7ca3a7f710fbd48bc539
#
_entry.id   8a4b84bba19e7ca3a7f710fbd48bc539
#
_cell.length_a   1.000
_cell.length_b   1.000
_cell.length_c   1.000
_cell.angle_alpha   90.00
_cell.angle_beta   90.00
_cell.angle_gamma   90.00
#
_symmetry.space_group_name_H-M   'P 1'
#
loop_
_entity.id
_entity.type
_entity.pdbx_description
1 polymer ?
#
loop_
_entity_poly.entity_id
_entity_poly.type
_entity_poly.pdbx_seq_one_letter_code
_entity_poly.pdbx_strand_id
1 'polypeptide(L)'
;EDPDSEKTALALQAYQIFTDNLLEVSLLNLVTGTYRVIKRDARLPGADLAKEEDFTTFCDRLVNKEIVHPDDAEMFQEQVDLPLLQDTLFHTQQPEFYRFRKQVANQFVWITMEVLPCRGCCAQNPWATVLMREDAQANQLSEELDFSYSHDTLTGLANRSKYESDLRELQYSDYDSMVCTYIDVVGLHEVNDHL
;
A
#
# COMPACT_ATOMS: atom_id res chain seq x y z
N GLU A 1 42.47 -12.53 5.21
CA GLU A 1 41.09 -11.96 5.22
C GLU A 1 40.46 -12.33 6.55
N ASP A 2 40.00 -11.34 7.26
CA ASP A 2 39.46 -11.50 8.62
C ASP A 2 38.04 -12.08 8.51
N PRO A 3 37.76 -13.29 9.06
CA PRO A 3 36.47 -13.97 8.97
C PRO A 3 35.32 -13.17 9.63
N ASP A 4 35.62 -12.20 10.49
CA ASP A 4 34.61 -11.34 11.09
C ASP A 4 34.22 -10.20 10.12
N SER A 5 35.11 -9.77 9.23
CA SER A 5 34.82 -8.79 8.18
C SER A 5 33.85 -9.36 7.15
N GLU A 6 34.02 -10.63 6.75
CA GLU A 6 33.16 -11.31 5.79
C GLU A 6 31.75 -11.55 6.35
N LYS A 7 31.65 -12.00 7.61
CA LYS A 7 30.37 -12.15 8.31
C LYS A 7 29.63 -10.82 8.46
N THR A 8 30.35 -9.74 8.76
CA THR A 8 29.77 -8.41 8.88
C THR A 8 29.27 -7.91 7.53
N ALA A 9 30.02 -8.13 6.44
CA ALA A 9 29.62 -7.78 5.10
C ALA A 9 28.37 -8.55 4.63
N LEU A 10 28.33 -9.87 4.89
CA LEU A 10 27.17 -10.72 4.58
C LEU A 10 25.93 -10.31 5.40
N ALA A 11 26.10 -10.01 6.69
CA ALA A 11 25.01 -9.55 7.53
C ALA A 11 24.47 -8.18 7.05
N LEU A 12 25.34 -7.28 6.64
CA LEU A 12 24.97 -5.98 6.08
C LEU A 12 24.21 -6.13 4.75
N GLN A 13 24.70 -7.04 3.89
CA GLN A 13 24.08 -7.33 2.60
C GLN A 13 22.69 -7.98 2.79
N ALA A 14 22.56 -8.95 3.71
CA ALA A 14 21.27 -9.53 4.07
C ALA A 14 20.31 -8.48 4.64
N TYR A 15 20.81 -7.59 5.51
CA TYR A 15 20.03 -6.47 6.04
C TYR A 15 19.56 -5.52 4.94
N GLN A 16 20.42 -5.16 3.97
CA GLN A 16 20.05 -4.32 2.85
C GLN A 16 18.95 -4.97 2.00
N ILE A 17 19.12 -6.24 1.61
CA ILE A 17 18.11 -6.99 0.85
C ILE A 17 16.77 -7.04 1.59
N PHE A 18 16.80 -7.25 2.91
CA PHE A 18 15.60 -7.29 3.74
C PHE A 18 14.92 -5.92 3.84
N THR A 19 15.71 -4.83 3.89
CA THR A 19 15.19 -3.47 4.07
C THR A 19 14.86 -2.74 2.76
N ASP A 20 15.36 -3.21 1.61
CA ASP A 20 15.15 -2.53 0.32
C ASP A 20 13.67 -2.49 -0.11
N ASN A 21 12.88 -3.47 0.34
CA ASN A 21 11.44 -3.52 0.09
C ASN A 21 10.58 -2.84 1.18
N LEU A 22 11.22 -2.26 2.22
CA LEU A 22 10.51 -1.60 3.30
C LEU A 22 10.34 -0.11 3.02
N LEU A 23 9.09 0.33 2.99
CA LEU A 23 8.73 1.75 2.88
C LEU A 23 9.00 2.51 4.18
N GLU A 24 8.73 1.86 5.31
CA GLU A 24 8.95 2.47 6.62
C GLU A 24 9.31 1.41 7.66
N VAL A 25 10.24 1.77 8.55
CA VAL A 25 10.59 1.02 9.76
C VAL A 25 10.47 1.97 10.93
N SER A 26 9.67 1.61 11.92
CA SER A 26 9.43 2.46 13.08
C SER A 26 9.43 1.64 14.37
N LEU A 27 9.66 2.30 15.49
CA LEU A 27 9.49 1.75 16.84
C LEU A 27 8.23 2.34 17.47
N LEU A 28 7.44 1.47 18.08
CA LEU A 28 6.23 1.83 18.82
C LEU A 28 6.36 1.36 20.26
N ASN A 29 6.16 2.29 21.21
CA ASN A 29 5.97 1.95 22.60
C ASN A 29 4.47 1.78 22.86
N LEU A 30 4.04 0.55 23.13
CA LEU A 30 2.63 0.19 23.26
C LEU A 30 1.96 0.76 24.53
N VAL A 31 2.74 1.19 25.53
CA VAL A 31 2.20 1.79 26.77
C VAL A 31 2.08 3.30 26.65
N THR A 32 3.10 3.96 26.10
CA THR A 32 3.11 5.44 26.02
C THR A 32 2.56 5.96 24.69
N GLY A 33 2.35 5.10 23.69
CA GLY A 33 1.99 5.51 22.35
C GLY A 33 3.12 6.18 21.57
N THR A 34 4.34 6.22 22.11
CA THR A 34 5.46 6.88 21.45
C THR A 34 5.85 6.13 20.17
N TYR A 35 5.74 6.80 19.04
CA TYR A 35 6.06 6.31 17.70
C TYR A 35 7.28 7.04 17.13
N ARG A 36 8.31 6.27 16.74
CA ARG A 36 9.56 6.82 16.22
C ARG A 36 9.92 6.17 14.91
N VAL A 37 10.01 6.97 13.84
CA VAL A 37 10.47 6.52 12.52
C VAL A 37 11.99 6.36 12.52
N ILE A 38 12.46 5.14 12.16
CA ILE A 38 13.88 4.78 12.05
C ILE A 38 14.35 4.87 10.60
N LYS A 39 13.54 4.36 9.66
CA LYS A 39 13.78 4.42 8.21
C LYS A 39 12.49 4.78 7.50
N ARG A 40 12.60 5.62 6.48
CA ARG A 40 11.47 5.99 5.61
C ARG A 40 11.94 6.13 4.18
N ASP A 41 11.16 5.57 3.25
CA ASP A 41 11.37 5.75 1.81
C ASP A 41 10.98 7.18 1.40
N ALA A 42 11.79 7.78 0.52
CA ALA A 42 11.56 9.14 0.03
C ALA A 42 10.27 9.29 -0.80
N ARG A 43 9.70 8.20 -1.29
CA ARG A 43 8.43 8.18 -2.02
C ARG A 43 7.21 8.42 -1.11
N LEU A 44 7.37 8.26 0.20
CA LEU A 44 6.29 8.51 1.15
C LEU A 44 6.11 10.01 1.40
N PRO A 45 4.87 10.51 1.44
CA PRO A 45 4.61 11.92 1.72
C PRO A 45 5.03 12.30 3.14
N GLY A 46 5.64 13.49 3.31
CA GLY A 46 5.96 14.08 4.61
C GLY A 46 7.24 13.55 5.25
N ALA A 47 8.39 13.86 4.68
CA ALA A 47 9.71 13.37 5.06
C ALA A 47 10.37 14.18 6.18
N ASP A 48 9.96 14.03 7.45
CA ASP A 48 10.80 14.39 8.59
C ASP A 48 11.17 13.12 9.37
N LEU A 49 12.34 12.57 9.06
CA LEU A 49 12.96 11.49 9.82
C LEU A 49 13.26 11.98 11.25
N ALA A 50 12.95 11.13 12.24
CA ALA A 50 13.33 11.31 13.65
C ALA A 50 12.42 12.21 14.51
N LYS A 51 11.20 12.50 14.14
CA LYS A 51 10.23 12.95 15.14
C LYS A 51 9.68 11.75 15.90
N GLU A 52 9.78 11.82 17.21
CA GLU A 52 8.90 11.07 18.07
C GLU A 52 7.54 11.77 18.05
N GLU A 53 6.49 11.03 17.76
CA GLU A 53 5.13 11.51 17.85
C GLU A 53 4.25 10.47 18.54
N ASP A 54 3.06 10.86 18.93
CA ASP A 54 2.05 9.93 19.44
C ASP A 54 1.49 9.10 18.26
N PHE A 55 1.32 7.79 18.46
CA PHE A 55 0.89 6.84 17.43
C PHE A 55 -0.52 7.14 16.94
N THR A 56 -1.43 7.50 17.83
CA THR A 56 -2.80 7.87 17.47
C THR A 56 -2.78 9.12 16.60
N THR A 57 -1.99 10.13 17.00
CA THR A 57 -1.79 11.35 16.19
C THR A 57 -1.20 11.05 14.82
N PHE A 58 -0.26 10.11 14.75
CA PHE A 58 0.30 9.64 13.47
C PHE A 58 -0.77 9.01 12.58
N CYS A 59 -1.58 8.09 13.12
CA CYS A 59 -2.65 7.43 12.38
C CYS A 59 -3.73 8.43 11.92
N ASP A 60 -4.17 9.32 12.79
CA ASP A 60 -5.14 10.38 12.46
C ASP A 60 -4.61 11.30 11.34
N ARG A 61 -3.33 11.62 11.37
CA ARG A 61 -2.70 12.41 10.32
C ARG A 61 -2.70 11.70 8.98
N LEU A 62 -2.48 10.38 8.95
CA LEU A 62 -2.54 9.60 7.72
C LEU A 62 -3.94 9.63 7.09
N VAL A 63 -4.97 9.59 7.90
CA VAL A 63 -6.37 9.66 7.45
C VAL A 63 -6.75 11.10 7.07
N ASN A 64 -6.52 12.08 7.94
CA ASN A 64 -6.92 13.47 7.73
C ASN A 64 -6.22 14.14 6.54
N LYS A 65 -5.04 13.66 6.13
CA LYS A 65 -4.31 14.13 4.94
C LYS A 65 -4.56 13.27 3.71
N GLU A 66 -5.53 12.35 3.78
CA GLU A 66 -5.86 11.42 2.69
C GLU A 66 -4.62 10.62 2.20
N ILE A 67 -3.68 10.34 3.11
CA ILE A 67 -2.52 9.49 2.83
C ILE A 67 -2.93 8.01 2.82
N VAL A 68 -3.86 7.62 3.68
CA VAL A 68 -4.65 6.38 3.57
C VAL A 68 -5.79 6.64 2.59
N HIS A 69 -6.10 5.67 1.73
CA HIS A 69 -7.20 5.80 0.78
C HIS A 69 -8.53 6.04 1.52
N PRO A 70 -9.39 6.97 1.06
CA PRO A 70 -10.63 7.31 1.77
C PRO A 70 -11.53 6.11 2.09
N ASP A 71 -11.67 5.15 1.17
CA ASP A 71 -12.48 3.95 1.40
C ASP A 71 -11.93 3.03 2.49
N ASP A 72 -10.63 3.11 2.78
CA ASP A 72 -9.97 2.26 3.77
C ASP A 72 -9.83 2.97 5.14
N ALA A 73 -10.15 4.27 5.21
CA ALA A 73 -9.87 5.12 6.36
C ALA A 73 -10.58 4.65 7.65
N GLU A 74 -11.86 4.32 7.57
CA GLU A 74 -12.65 3.85 8.70
C GLU A 74 -12.10 2.52 9.23
N MET A 75 -11.92 1.54 8.34
CA MET A 75 -11.36 0.24 8.69
C MET A 75 -9.94 0.37 9.28
N PHE A 76 -9.11 1.25 8.70
CA PHE A 76 -7.77 1.49 9.21
C PHE A 76 -7.79 2.02 10.65
N GLN A 77 -8.62 3.02 10.95
CA GLN A 77 -8.71 3.59 12.31
C GLN A 77 -9.23 2.58 13.34
N GLU A 78 -10.19 1.74 12.97
CA GLU A 78 -10.72 0.69 13.84
C GLU A 78 -9.68 -0.40 14.15
N GLN A 79 -8.87 -0.76 13.16
CA GLN A 79 -7.91 -1.86 13.30
C GLN A 79 -6.61 -1.46 14.01
N VAL A 80 -6.16 -0.21 13.84
CA VAL A 80 -4.88 0.25 14.42
C VAL A 80 -5.04 1.01 15.73
N ASP A 81 -6.10 0.73 16.47
CA ASP A 81 -6.31 1.26 17.81
C ASP A 81 -5.22 0.80 18.78
N LEU A 82 -4.55 1.76 19.44
CA LEU A 82 -3.40 1.46 20.30
C LEU A 82 -3.75 0.58 21.50
N PRO A 83 -4.84 0.80 22.26
CA PRO A 83 -5.29 -0.10 23.32
C PRO A 83 -5.53 -1.54 22.84
N LEU A 84 -6.16 -1.72 21.69
CA LEU A 84 -6.42 -3.03 21.10
C LEU A 84 -5.10 -3.72 20.70
N LEU A 85 -4.20 -3.00 20.05
CA LEU A 85 -2.85 -3.49 19.71
C LEU A 85 -2.06 -3.92 20.95
N GLN A 86 -2.06 -3.08 21.99
CA GLN A 86 -1.39 -3.37 23.25
C GLN A 86 -1.91 -4.68 23.87
N ASP A 87 -3.22 -4.81 24.00
CA ASP A 87 -3.84 -6.00 24.59
C ASP A 87 -3.49 -7.26 23.78
N THR A 88 -3.68 -7.20 22.46
CA THR A 88 -3.40 -8.30 21.56
C THR A 88 -1.94 -8.75 21.62
N LEU A 89 -0.99 -7.82 21.46
CA LEU A 89 0.43 -8.14 21.42
C LEU A 89 0.99 -8.62 22.77
N PHE A 90 0.47 -8.11 23.88
CA PHE A 90 0.88 -8.57 25.20
C PHE A 90 0.40 -9.99 25.50
N HIS A 91 -0.79 -10.38 25.01
CA HIS A 91 -1.32 -11.71 25.24
C HIS A 91 -0.81 -12.73 24.23
N THR A 92 -0.77 -12.40 22.93
CA THR A 92 -0.45 -13.37 21.88
C THR A 92 1.04 -13.52 21.65
N GLN A 93 1.83 -12.47 21.86
CA GLN A 93 3.24 -12.39 21.47
C GLN A 93 3.46 -12.66 19.98
N GLN A 94 2.41 -12.52 19.14
CA GLN A 94 2.44 -12.77 17.72
C GLN A 94 2.37 -11.46 16.94
N PRO A 95 2.96 -11.40 15.75
CA PRO A 95 2.81 -10.23 14.88
C PRO A 95 1.36 -9.99 14.46
N GLU A 96 0.98 -8.72 14.35
CA GLU A 96 -0.27 -8.28 13.76
C GLU A 96 -0.03 -7.70 12.36
N PHE A 97 -0.99 -7.93 11.44
CA PHE A 97 -0.87 -7.56 10.04
C PHE A 97 -2.10 -6.78 9.60
N TYR A 98 -1.87 -5.62 8.97
CA TYR A 98 -2.92 -4.75 8.45
C TYR A 98 -2.66 -4.47 6.98
N ARG A 99 -3.70 -4.51 6.16
CA ARG A 99 -3.64 -4.17 4.73
C ARG A 99 -4.53 -2.98 4.46
N PHE A 100 -3.99 -2.00 3.76
CA PHE A 100 -4.73 -0.81 3.32
C PHE A 100 -3.98 -0.14 2.16
N ARG A 101 -4.68 0.70 1.42
CA ARG A 101 -4.07 1.51 0.36
C ARG A 101 -3.48 2.78 0.96
N LYS A 102 -2.22 3.03 0.64
CA LYS A 102 -1.48 4.22 1.09
C LYS A 102 -0.86 4.94 -0.09
N GLN A 103 -0.79 6.26 -0.02
CA GLN A 103 -0.15 7.09 -1.03
C GLN A 103 1.38 6.89 -1.01
N VAL A 104 1.92 6.47 -2.17
CA VAL A 104 3.35 6.32 -2.45
C VAL A 104 3.61 6.96 -3.81
N ALA A 105 4.52 7.91 -3.92
CA ALA A 105 4.81 8.66 -5.15
C ALA A 105 3.54 9.22 -5.85
N ASN A 106 2.59 9.75 -5.06
CA ASN A 106 1.30 10.30 -5.50
C ASN A 106 0.30 9.28 -6.10
N GLN A 107 0.52 7.99 -5.90
CA GLN A 107 -0.41 6.94 -6.28
C GLN A 107 -0.82 6.13 -5.04
N PHE A 108 -2.05 5.64 -5.01
CA PHE A 108 -2.47 4.71 -3.98
C PHE A 108 -2.03 3.29 -4.35
N VAL A 109 -1.24 2.69 -3.48
CA VAL A 109 -0.79 1.30 -3.60
C VAL A 109 -1.17 0.51 -2.36
N TRP A 110 -1.41 -0.78 -2.54
CA TRP A 110 -1.61 -1.68 -1.42
C TRP A 110 -0.32 -1.84 -0.65
N ILE A 111 -0.40 -1.64 0.66
CA ILE A 111 0.69 -1.90 1.59
C ILE A 111 0.26 -2.88 2.66
N THR A 112 1.23 -3.59 3.21
CA THR A 112 1.10 -4.36 4.44
C THR A 112 1.86 -3.63 5.54
N MET A 113 1.18 -3.34 6.65
CA MET A 113 1.79 -2.91 7.90
C MET A 113 1.85 -4.09 8.86
N GLU A 114 3.05 -4.40 9.33
CA GLU A 114 3.32 -5.45 10.31
C GLU A 114 3.72 -4.80 11.64
N VAL A 115 3.07 -5.20 12.72
CA VAL A 115 3.44 -4.78 14.07
C VAL A 115 4.02 -5.98 14.80
N LEU A 116 5.33 -5.97 14.99
CA LEU A 116 6.13 -7.07 15.51
C LEU A 116 6.46 -6.80 16.99
N PRO A 117 5.89 -7.54 17.95
CA PRO A 117 6.26 -7.37 19.35
C PRO A 117 7.72 -7.74 19.58
N CYS A 118 8.43 -7.02 20.44
CA CYS A 118 9.73 -7.45 20.90
C CYS A 118 9.62 -8.73 21.73
N ARG A 119 10.74 -9.47 21.87
CA ARG A 119 10.73 -10.70 22.67
C ARG A 119 10.33 -10.43 24.12
N GLY A 120 9.26 -11.07 24.60
CA GLY A 120 8.71 -10.87 25.94
C GLY A 120 8.03 -9.52 26.08
N CYS A 121 7.33 -9.08 25.05
CA CYS A 121 6.59 -7.83 25.04
C CYS A 121 5.53 -7.79 26.15
N CYS A 122 5.61 -6.79 27.02
CA CYS A 122 4.72 -6.60 28.16
C CYS A 122 4.82 -5.16 28.67
N ALA A 123 4.09 -4.81 29.72
CA ALA A 123 4.10 -3.46 30.29
C ALA A 123 5.49 -2.94 30.70
N GLN A 124 6.41 -3.84 31.11
CA GLN A 124 7.80 -3.49 31.47
C GLN A 124 8.74 -3.43 30.27
N ASN A 125 8.35 -4.08 29.16
CA ASN A 125 9.10 -4.08 27.89
C ASN A 125 8.13 -3.86 26.72
N PRO A 126 7.52 -2.67 26.58
CA PRO A 126 6.36 -2.43 25.72
C PRO A 126 6.71 -2.07 24.28
N TRP A 127 7.83 -2.56 23.77
CA TRP A 127 8.30 -2.17 22.45
C TRP A 127 7.82 -3.12 21.34
N ALA A 128 7.39 -2.54 20.24
CA ALA A 128 7.10 -3.22 19.00
C ALA A 128 7.82 -2.53 17.83
N THR A 129 8.15 -3.28 16.80
CA THR A 129 8.65 -2.74 15.53
C THR A 129 7.49 -2.69 14.55
N VAL A 130 7.28 -1.54 13.92
CA VAL A 130 6.30 -1.37 12.85
C VAL A 130 7.03 -1.36 11.52
N LEU A 131 6.66 -2.26 10.63
CA LEU A 131 7.19 -2.37 9.27
C LEU A 131 6.09 -2.07 8.26
N MET A 132 6.35 -1.23 7.27
CA MET A 132 5.46 -1.02 6.16
C MET A 132 6.15 -1.38 4.85
N ARG A 133 5.48 -2.17 4.02
CA ARG A 133 5.98 -2.58 2.69
C ARG A 133 4.86 -2.60 1.66
N GLU A 134 5.23 -2.44 0.40
CA GLU A 134 4.28 -2.63 -0.70
C GLU A 134 3.85 -4.11 -0.76
N ASP A 135 2.56 -4.34 -0.93
CA ASP A 135 2.02 -5.67 -1.21
C ASP A 135 2.02 -5.89 -2.72
N ALA A 136 3.14 -6.40 -3.24
CA ALA A 136 3.33 -6.58 -4.68
C ALA A 136 2.24 -7.45 -5.31
N GLN A 137 1.77 -8.49 -4.61
CA GLN A 137 0.73 -9.38 -5.10
C GLN A 137 -0.63 -8.67 -5.17
N ALA A 138 -1.00 -7.92 -4.13
CA ALA A 138 -2.24 -7.16 -4.11
C ALA A 138 -2.24 -6.04 -5.16
N ASN A 139 -1.09 -5.38 -5.36
CA ASN A 139 -0.95 -4.33 -6.38
C ASN A 139 -1.07 -4.91 -7.79
N GLN A 140 -0.40 -6.03 -8.08
CA GLN A 140 -0.52 -6.71 -9.38
C GLN A 140 -1.96 -7.14 -9.64
N LEU A 141 -2.64 -7.74 -8.67
CA LEU A 141 -4.03 -8.15 -8.80
C LEU A 141 -4.95 -6.95 -9.03
N SER A 142 -4.72 -5.83 -8.35
CA SER A 142 -5.47 -4.58 -8.55
C SER A 142 -5.30 -4.05 -9.97
N GLU A 143 -4.06 -4.01 -10.49
CA GLU A 143 -3.78 -3.59 -11.87
C GLU A 143 -4.44 -4.51 -12.91
N GLU A 144 -4.41 -5.82 -12.69
CA GLU A 144 -5.07 -6.79 -13.58
C GLU A 144 -6.60 -6.62 -13.57
N LEU A 145 -7.21 -6.36 -12.41
CA LEU A 145 -8.64 -6.09 -12.28
C LEU A 145 -9.01 -4.77 -12.99
N ASP A 146 -8.27 -3.70 -12.76
CA ASP A 146 -8.50 -2.41 -13.39
C ASP A 146 -8.36 -2.50 -14.91
N PHE A 147 -7.36 -3.25 -15.39
CA PHE A 147 -7.20 -3.52 -16.82
C PHE A 147 -8.39 -4.31 -17.38
N SER A 148 -8.81 -5.38 -16.73
CA SER A 148 -9.95 -6.21 -17.19
C SER A 148 -11.27 -5.46 -17.17
N TYR A 149 -11.45 -4.51 -16.24
CA TYR A 149 -12.63 -3.66 -16.16
C TYR A 149 -12.70 -2.63 -17.30
N SER A 150 -11.55 -2.15 -17.76
CA SER A 150 -11.44 -1.06 -18.75
C SER A 150 -11.06 -1.53 -20.15
N HIS A 151 -10.56 -2.77 -20.32
CA HIS A 151 -10.07 -3.30 -21.61
C HIS A 151 -10.67 -4.68 -21.91
N ASP A 152 -10.74 -4.99 -23.19
CA ASP A 152 -11.01 -6.35 -23.67
C ASP A 152 -9.74 -7.20 -23.51
N THR A 153 -9.84 -8.31 -22.77
CA THR A 153 -8.68 -9.14 -22.42
C THR A 153 -8.06 -9.89 -23.58
N LEU A 154 -8.81 -10.07 -24.70
CA LEU A 154 -8.33 -10.76 -25.89
C LEU A 154 -7.53 -9.82 -26.80
N THR A 155 -8.04 -8.60 -27.00
CA THR A 155 -7.47 -7.64 -27.96
C THR A 155 -6.61 -6.57 -27.32
N GLY A 156 -6.74 -6.36 -26.01
CA GLY A 156 -6.09 -5.27 -25.27
C GLY A 156 -6.64 -3.88 -25.57
N LEU A 157 -7.74 -3.79 -26.34
CA LEU A 157 -8.38 -2.52 -26.65
C LEU A 157 -9.33 -2.09 -25.54
N ALA A 158 -9.59 -0.78 -25.44
CA ALA A 158 -10.59 -0.26 -24.52
C ALA A 158 -11.95 -0.92 -24.77
N ASN A 159 -12.56 -1.43 -23.70
CA ASN A 159 -13.88 -2.06 -23.78
C ASN A 159 -14.99 -1.01 -23.69
N ARG A 160 -16.25 -1.47 -23.74
CA ARG A 160 -17.42 -0.61 -23.68
C ARG A 160 -17.46 0.23 -22.39
N SER A 161 -17.06 -0.33 -21.26
CA SER A 161 -17.05 0.39 -19.96
C SER A 161 -16.09 1.57 -19.99
N LYS A 162 -14.89 1.38 -20.55
CA LYS A 162 -13.91 2.44 -20.72
C LYS A 162 -14.43 3.54 -21.66
N TYR A 163 -15.00 3.14 -22.81
CA TYR A 163 -15.60 4.07 -23.74
C TYR A 163 -16.71 4.93 -23.11
N GLU A 164 -17.61 4.33 -22.34
CA GLU A 164 -18.70 5.06 -21.66
C GLU A 164 -18.16 5.99 -20.56
N SER A 165 -17.06 5.63 -19.90
CA SER A 165 -16.37 6.48 -18.92
C SER A 165 -15.71 7.68 -19.60
N ASP A 166 -14.96 7.43 -20.68
CA ASP A 166 -14.24 8.47 -21.42
C ASP A 166 -15.23 9.47 -22.05
N LEU A 167 -16.37 9.00 -22.56
CA LEU A 167 -17.42 9.89 -23.08
C LEU A 167 -17.97 10.83 -22.00
N ARG A 168 -18.12 10.35 -20.77
CA ARG A 168 -18.58 11.20 -19.65
C ARG A 168 -17.54 12.26 -19.31
N GLU A 169 -16.27 11.88 -19.30
CA GLU A 169 -15.17 12.82 -19.03
C GLU A 169 -15.03 13.86 -20.13
N LEU A 170 -15.20 13.46 -21.40
CA LEU A 170 -15.16 14.36 -22.56
C LEU A 170 -16.28 15.42 -22.54
N GLN A 171 -17.43 15.12 -21.92
CA GLN A 171 -18.53 16.11 -21.79
C GLN A 171 -18.17 17.33 -20.93
N TYR A 172 -17.15 17.19 -20.08
CA TYR A 172 -16.67 18.25 -19.18
C TYR A 172 -15.34 18.86 -19.62
N SER A 173 -14.82 18.46 -20.79
CA SER A 173 -13.53 18.91 -21.32
C SER A 173 -13.73 20.00 -22.35
N ASP A 174 -12.93 21.07 -22.29
CA ASP A 174 -12.91 22.17 -23.26
C ASP A 174 -12.16 21.75 -24.54
N TYR A 175 -12.83 21.01 -25.42
CA TYR A 175 -12.32 20.72 -26.76
C TYR A 175 -13.10 21.50 -27.81
N ASP A 176 -12.38 22.14 -28.74
CA ASP A 176 -13.00 22.88 -29.86
C ASP A 176 -13.65 21.94 -30.90
N SER A 177 -13.18 20.71 -31.01
CA SER A 177 -13.75 19.73 -31.95
C SER A 177 -13.33 18.30 -31.57
N MET A 178 -14.17 17.32 -31.90
CA MET A 178 -13.94 15.90 -31.72
C MET A 178 -14.37 15.13 -32.96
N VAL A 179 -13.61 14.11 -33.36
CA VAL A 179 -13.97 13.19 -34.43
C VAL A 179 -14.23 11.81 -33.84
N CYS A 180 -15.35 11.20 -34.14
CA CYS A 180 -15.70 9.85 -33.77
C CYS A 180 -15.77 8.97 -35.04
N THR A 181 -15.11 7.81 -35.02
CA THR A 181 -15.14 6.86 -36.12
C THR A 181 -15.78 5.56 -35.65
N TYR A 182 -16.81 5.11 -36.36
CA TYR A 182 -17.44 3.82 -36.18
C TYR A 182 -16.93 2.85 -37.24
N ILE A 183 -16.48 1.67 -36.79
CA ILE A 183 -16.03 0.58 -37.66
C ILE A 183 -16.87 -0.65 -37.34
N ASP A 184 -17.52 -1.23 -38.34
CA ASP A 184 -18.28 -2.47 -38.26
C ASP A 184 -17.75 -3.48 -39.25
N VAL A 185 -17.72 -4.77 -38.86
CA VAL A 185 -17.26 -5.86 -39.70
C VAL A 185 -18.46 -6.59 -40.26
N VAL A 186 -18.69 -6.44 -41.55
CA VAL A 186 -19.80 -7.09 -42.27
C VAL A 186 -19.52 -8.60 -42.37
N GLY A 187 -20.52 -9.42 -42.08
CA GLY A 187 -20.42 -10.88 -42.18
C GLY A 187 -19.78 -11.58 -40.97
N LEU A 188 -19.51 -10.87 -39.88
CA LEU A 188 -18.93 -11.48 -38.68
C LEU A 188 -19.82 -12.60 -38.06
N HIS A 189 -21.14 -12.48 -38.20
CA HIS A 189 -22.10 -13.50 -37.78
C HIS A 189 -21.89 -14.82 -38.55
N GLU A 190 -21.68 -14.76 -39.86
CA GLU A 190 -21.46 -15.95 -40.69
C GLU A 190 -20.14 -16.64 -40.35
N VAL A 191 -19.12 -15.89 -39.96
CA VAL A 191 -17.82 -16.44 -39.56
C VAL A 191 -17.93 -17.14 -38.17
N ASN A 192 -18.66 -16.57 -37.24
CA ASN A 192 -18.84 -17.16 -35.90
C ASN A 192 -19.73 -18.40 -35.89
N ASP A 193 -20.68 -18.51 -36.85
CA ASP A 193 -21.57 -19.67 -36.96
C ASP A 193 -20.90 -20.88 -37.61
N HIS A 194 -19.71 -20.70 -38.22
CA HIS A 194 -18.96 -21.74 -38.91
C HIS A 194 -17.66 -22.17 -38.21
N LEU A 195 -17.37 -21.62 -37.03
CA LEU A 195 -16.26 -22.01 -36.12
C LEU A 195 -16.76 -22.82 -34.92
#